data_eb3d3c63de90a1108f3d38ca6dbc79f6
#
_entry.id   eb3d3c63de90a1108f3d38ca6dbc79f6
#
_cell.length_a   1.000
_cell.length_b   1.000
_cell.length_c   1.000
_cell.angle_alpha   90.00
_cell.angle_beta   90.00
_cell.angle_gamma   90.00
#
_symmetry.space_group_name_H-M   'P 1'
#
loop_
_entity.id
_entity.type
_entity.pdbx_description
1 polymer ?
#
loop_
_entity_poly.entity_id
_entity_poly.type
_entity_poly.pdbx_seq_one_letter_code
_entity_poly.pdbx_strand_id
1 'polypeptide(L)'
;MTKAMVFSVSAGLALTVVLTSSATAQTAAALPKVAKVTVNAPVILTDNGDSWTLDNGIVKLAVAKRDGNISALVYHGVSIITRGREWEQTPSGAVTSTVTIDPATNGGERAEVAVKGVNSGGTGGRGGGMDIETRVTMERGTSGFYTYDEYTHKASYPFVHVGENRFILEDINPDFDWLSVDKDRNMLMSKEPEDHTIHAKEQSIYTSGIYANSVEHKYSYNALMYKLQAWGWSSTKDHIGVYFINPSNEYIGGGPDKLDLIDHMTAPGSPSYQGIILDYWTSGHYGAGDNTEIPAGQEWKRVVGPIFVYFNALAAPKDPSQAELDKLTATYGSGMPAVPAEWHDNSIALWNDAVAKSREVKAAWPFPWVEGVDYPHKAERATVTGQLVLDDPQAASKTLPNLNVGLTHANFKGSESGYTLLAGNGPIVTWPHDGNYYQFWTEGTPDGRFTISNVRPGTYTLHAFANGVLGEFAKADITVEAGKTIDLGKITWQPVRYGKQIWDIGYPVGSGEKFL
;
A
#
# COMPACT_ATOMS: atom_id res chain seq x y z
N MET A 1 -28.11 -80.10 22.01
CA MET A 1 -28.93 -79.71 20.83
C MET A 1 -28.41 -78.40 20.28
N THR A 2 -27.55 -78.53 19.26
CA THR A 2 -26.81 -77.40 18.62
C THR A 2 -27.57 -77.07 17.36
N LYS A 3 -28.07 -75.83 17.24
CA LYS A 3 -28.63 -75.32 15.98
C LYS A 3 -27.55 -74.54 15.22
N ALA A 4 -27.17 -75.06 14.06
CA ALA A 4 -26.33 -74.36 13.10
C ALA A 4 -27.15 -73.33 12.33
N MET A 5 -26.62 -72.16 12.20
CA MET A 5 -27.17 -71.05 11.41
C MET A 5 -26.40 -70.96 10.10
N VAL A 6 -27.08 -71.20 9.00
CA VAL A 6 -26.53 -71.12 7.64
C VAL A 6 -26.68 -69.67 7.16
N PHE A 7 -25.58 -69.01 6.84
CA PHE A 7 -25.58 -67.76 6.11
C PHE A 7 -25.49 -68.01 4.61
N SER A 8 -26.49 -67.57 3.86
CA SER A 8 -26.46 -67.55 2.40
C SER A 8 -25.82 -66.22 1.94
N VAL A 9 -24.76 -66.35 1.14
CA VAL A 9 -24.13 -65.22 0.47
C VAL A 9 -24.81 -65.01 -0.87
N SER A 10 -25.52 -63.88 -1.02
CA SER A 10 -26.06 -63.47 -2.31
C SER A 10 -24.99 -62.64 -3.04
N ALA A 11 -24.51 -63.12 -4.19
CA ALA A 11 -23.61 -62.35 -5.07
C ALA A 11 -24.44 -61.31 -5.82
N GLY A 12 -24.27 -60.05 -5.43
CA GLY A 12 -24.78 -58.89 -6.17
C GLY A 12 -23.82 -58.47 -7.26
N LEU A 13 -24.27 -58.52 -8.50
CA LEU A 13 -23.56 -57.97 -9.65
C LEU A 13 -23.59 -56.43 -9.57
N ALA A 14 -22.47 -55.82 -9.25
CA ALA A 14 -22.33 -54.36 -9.31
C ALA A 14 -22.06 -53.95 -10.77
N LEU A 15 -23.04 -53.34 -11.42
CA LEU A 15 -22.89 -52.70 -12.72
C LEU A 15 -22.22 -51.35 -12.53
N THR A 16 -20.92 -51.25 -12.79
CA THR A 16 -20.17 -49.98 -12.74
C THR A 16 -20.47 -49.21 -14.02
N VAL A 17 -21.37 -48.25 -13.95
CA VAL A 17 -21.57 -47.27 -15.03
C VAL A 17 -20.44 -46.23 -14.91
N VAL A 18 -19.45 -46.33 -15.78
CA VAL A 18 -18.42 -45.31 -15.94
C VAL A 18 -19.05 -44.17 -16.75
N LEU A 19 -19.54 -43.15 -16.02
CA LEU A 19 -19.87 -41.85 -16.62
C LEU A 19 -18.56 -41.14 -16.96
N THR A 20 -18.08 -41.23 -18.19
CA THR A 20 -17.05 -40.35 -18.72
C THR A 20 -17.68 -38.99 -18.95
N SER A 21 -17.62 -38.12 -17.92
CA SER A 21 -17.82 -36.69 -18.12
C SER A 21 -16.62 -36.16 -18.88
N SER A 22 -16.75 -35.99 -20.20
CA SER A 22 -15.86 -35.14 -20.98
C SER A 22 -16.06 -33.70 -20.52
N ALA A 23 -15.36 -33.28 -19.46
CA ALA A 23 -15.16 -31.88 -19.17
C ALA A 23 -14.35 -31.31 -20.34
N THR A 24 -15.00 -30.74 -21.31
CA THR A 24 -14.35 -29.82 -22.23
C THR A 24 -13.78 -28.70 -21.35
N ALA A 25 -12.46 -28.70 -21.17
CA ALA A 25 -11.75 -27.59 -20.60
C ALA A 25 -12.05 -26.39 -21.50
N GLN A 26 -12.98 -25.55 -21.08
CA GLN A 26 -13.24 -24.28 -21.71
C GLN A 26 -11.96 -23.49 -21.52
N THR A 27 -11.18 -23.32 -22.58
CA THR A 27 -9.99 -22.47 -22.56
C THR A 27 -10.49 -21.10 -22.12
N ALA A 28 -10.06 -20.65 -20.93
CA ALA A 28 -10.37 -19.32 -20.45
C ALA A 28 -10.00 -18.33 -21.55
N ALA A 29 -10.95 -17.48 -21.92
CA ALA A 29 -10.70 -16.47 -22.93
C ALA A 29 -9.52 -15.60 -22.47
N ALA A 30 -8.60 -15.30 -23.37
CA ALA A 30 -7.48 -14.43 -23.02
C ALA A 30 -8.00 -13.05 -22.60
N LEU A 31 -7.44 -12.51 -21.52
CA LEU A 31 -7.75 -11.15 -21.05
C LEU A 31 -7.43 -10.11 -22.14
N PRO A 32 -8.14 -8.98 -22.18
CA PRO A 32 -7.83 -7.86 -23.05
C PRO A 32 -6.38 -7.38 -22.89
N LYS A 33 -5.82 -6.87 -23.95
CA LYS A 33 -4.44 -6.36 -23.92
C LYS A 33 -4.43 -4.89 -23.51
N VAL A 34 -3.52 -4.56 -22.61
CA VAL A 34 -3.19 -3.17 -22.28
C VAL A 34 -2.42 -2.53 -23.44
N ALA A 35 -2.73 -1.28 -23.73
CA ALA A 35 -2.08 -0.50 -24.77
C ALA A 35 -0.62 -0.23 -24.40
N LYS A 36 0.27 -0.45 -25.35
CA LYS A 36 1.68 -0.07 -25.16
C LYS A 36 1.84 1.44 -25.30
N VAL A 37 2.57 2.03 -24.38
CA VAL A 37 2.99 3.43 -24.51
C VAL A 37 3.95 3.53 -25.70
N THR A 38 3.57 4.34 -26.69
CA THR A 38 4.39 4.60 -27.88
C THR A 38 4.83 6.05 -27.99
N VAL A 39 4.22 6.92 -27.19
CA VAL A 39 4.57 8.34 -27.12
C VAL A 39 5.91 8.49 -26.41
N ASN A 40 6.83 9.19 -27.03
CA ASN A 40 8.16 9.48 -26.50
C ASN A 40 8.46 10.99 -26.62
N ALA A 41 7.46 11.81 -26.31
CA ALA A 41 7.62 13.26 -26.31
C ALA A 41 8.50 13.70 -25.11
N PRO A 42 9.33 14.74 -25.28
CA PRO A 42 10.07 15.33 -24.17
C PRO A 42 9.09 15.85 -23.12
N VAL A 43 9.50 15.80 -21.85
CA VAL A 43 8.76 16.46 -20.77
C VAL A 43 8.82 17.96 -20.96
N ILE A 44 7.65 18.59 -20.98
CA ILE A 44 7.48 20.04 -21.02
C ILE A 44 7.07 20.52 -19.63
N LEU A 45 7.83 21.48 -19.10
CA LEU A 45 7.52 22.18 -17.87
C LEU A 45 7.09 23.61 -18.19
N THR A 46 5.91 23.99 -17.73
CA THR A 46 5.36 25.34 -17.95
C THR A 46 5.10 26.02 -16.62
N ASP A 47 5.58 27.25 -16.49
CA ASP A 47 5.26 28.14 -15.37
C ASP A 47 3.98 28.93 -15.69
N ASN A 48 2.92 28.72 -14.91
CA ASN A 48 1.65 29.42 -15.06
C ASN A 48 1.48 30.58 -14.05
N GLY A 49 2.55 30.91 -13.33
CA GLY A 49 2.51 31.91 -12.27
C GLY A 49 2.22 31.29 -10.90
N ASP A 50 1.04 30.77 -10.68
CA ASP A 50 0.60 30.14 -9.42
C ASP A 50 0.78 28.61 -9.39
N SER A 51 1.08 28.00 -10.51
CA SER A 51 1.23 26.56 -10.66
C SER A 51 2.32 26.21 -11.68
N TRP A 52 2.79 24.96 -11.60
CA TRP A 52 3.58 24.30 -12.63
C TRP A 52 2.70 23.31 -13.39
N THR A 53 2.85 23.28 -14.72
CA THR A 53 2.32 22.18 -15.53
C THR A 53 3.46 21.31 -16.02
N LEU A 54 3.36 19.99 -15.77
CA LEU A 54 4.24 18.95 -16.32
C LEU A 54 3.44 18.14 -17.35
N ASP A 55 4.01 17.94 -18.55
CA ASP A 55 3.36 17.24 -19.66
C ASP A 55 4.41 16.46 -20.46
N ASN A 56 4.26 15.14 -20.56
CA ASN A 56 5.13 14.27 -21.37
C ASN A 56 4.41 13.68 -22.61
N GLY A 57 3.26 14.26 -22.97
CA GLY A 57 2.42 13.80 -24.06
C GLY A 57 1.58 12.54 -23.75
N ILE A 58 1.73 11.95 -22.55
CA ILE A 58 0.98 10.79 -22.07
C ILE A 58 0.14 11.21 -20.88
N VAL A 59 0.78 11.80 -19.88
CA VAL A 59 0.18 12.32 -18.67
C VAL A 59 0.43 13.82 -18.59
N LYS A 60 -0.57 14.56 -18.17
CA LYS A 60 -0.46 16.00 -17.91
C LYS A 60 -1.00 16.30 -16.52
N LEU A 61 -0.22 17.01 -15.72
CA LEU A 61 -0.62 17.41 -14.36
C LEU A 61 -0.24 18.85 -14.05
N ALA A 62 -0.91 19.44 -13.07
CA ALA A 62 -0.62 20.75 -12.55
C ALA A 62 -0.33 20.68 -11.05
N VAL A 63 0.78 21.30 -10.61
CA VAL A 63 1.21 21.38 -9.20
C VAL A 63 1.07 22.82 -8.73
N ALA A 64 0.31 23.05 -7.69
CA ALA A 64 0.11 24.36 -7.09
C ALA A 64 1.37 24.81 -6.33
N LYS A 65 1.87 26.01 -6.63
CA LYS A 65 3.10 26.55 -6.01
C LYS A 65 2.92 26.94 -4.52
N ARG A 66 1.70 27.12 -4.08
CA ARG A 66 1.39 27.56 -2.70
C ARG A 66 1.48 26.45 -1.66
N ASP A 67 1.30 25.16 -2.08
CA ASP A 67 1.14 24.04 -1.15
C ASP A 67 1.58 22.68 -1.70
N GLY A 68 2.05 22.62 -2.97
CA GLY A 68 2.48 21.37 -3.62
C GLY A 68 1.33 20.45 -4.05
N ASN A 69 0.08 20.84 -3.87
CA ASN A 69 -1.05 20.01 -4.26
C ASN A 69 -1.12 19.83 -5.78
N ILE A 70 -1.46 18.62 -6.22
CA ILE A 70 -1.81 18.33 -7.61
C ILE A 70 -3.24 18.81 -7.84
N SER A 71 -3.41 19.87 -8.62
CA SER A 71 -4.69 20.54 -8.85
C SER A 71 -5.39 20.10 -10.13
N ALA A 72 -4.69 19.40 -11.01
CA ALA A 72 -5.23 18.80 -12.23
C ALA A 72 -4.39 17.59 -12.63
N LEU A 73 -5.04 16.56 -13.14
CA LEU A 73 -4.39 15.35 -13.63
C LEU A 73 -5.21 14.78 -14.78
N VAL A 74 -4.60 14.67 -15.96
CA VAL A 74 -5.25 14.24 -17.20
C VAL A 74 -4.47 13.08 -17.81
N TYR A 75 -5.17 12.04 -18.21
CA TYR A 75 -4.63 10.91 -18.94
C TYR A 75 -5.59 10.53 -20.07
N HIS A 76 -5.09 10.35 -21.30
CA HIS A 76 -5.91 10.11 -22.51
C HIS A 76 -7.07 11.10 -22.72
N GLY A 77 -6.89 12.36 -22.30
CA GLY A 77 -7.92 13.39 -22.39
C GLY A 77 -8.99 13.32 -21.30
N VAL A 78 -8.94 12.31 -20.43
CA VAL A 78 -9.85 12.15 -19.29
C VAL A 78 -9.23 12.83 -18.07
N SER A 79 -10.01 13.68 -17.40
CA SER A 79 -9.62 14.23 -16.08
C SER A 79 -9.78 13.15 -15.03
N ILE A 80 -8.69 12.83 -14.34
CA ILE A 80 -8.64 11.71 -13.38
C ILE A 80 -9.12 12.17 -12.00
N ILE A 81 -8.62 13.32 -11.53
CA ILE A 81 -8.88 13.85 -10.19
C ILE A 81 -9.10 15.36 -10.22
N THR A 82 -9.65 15.88 -9.13
CA THR A 82 -9.65 17.32 -8.84
C THR A 82 -8.57 17.71 -7.84
N ARG A 83 -8.07 16.76 -7.04
CA ARG A 83 -7.04 17.03 -6.02
C ARG A 83 -6.20 15.81 -5.68
N GLY A 84 -4.86 16.01 -5.65
CA GLY A 84 -3.91 15.07 -5.07
C GLY A 84 -3.00 15.80 -4.11
N ARG A 85 -2.72 15.23 -2.92
CA ARG A 85 -1.97 15.91 -1.87
C ARG A 85 -1.49 14.99 -0.77
N GLU A 86 -0.54 15.48 0.04
CA GLU A 86 -0.33 14.95 1.37
C GLU A 86 -1.47 15.40 2.31
N TRP A 87 -2.11 14.46 2.94
CA TRP A 87 -3.14 14.71 3.95
C TRP A 87 -2.48 14.76 5.30
N GLU A 88 -2.75 15.69 5.88
CA GLU A 88 -2.71 16.71 6.87
C GLU A 88 -1.38 17.49 6.90
N GLN A 89 -0.32 17.02 6.24
CA GLN A 89 1.01 17.62 6.28
C GLN A 89 1.41 18.15 4.90
N THR A 90 1.00 19.36 4.58
CA THR A 90 1.38 20.05 3.34
C THR A 90 2.35 21.19 3.61
N PRO A 91 3.20 21.57 2.64
CA PRO A 91 4.04 22.76 2.72
C PRO A 91 3.25 23.99 3.18
N SER A 92 3.73 24.66 4.22
CA SER A 92 3.06 25.81 4.83
C SER A 92 4.07 26.79 5.43
N GLY A 93 3.62 27.94 5.95
CA GLY A 93 4.49 28.98 6.46
C GLY A 93 5.11 29.82 5.33
N ALA A 94 6.42 29.98 5.32
CA ALA A 94 7.13 30.63 4.21
C ALA A 94 7.31 29.61 3.07
N VAL A 95 6.42 29.67 2.08
CA VAL A 95 6.43 28.72 0.95
C VAL A 95 7.25 29.29 -0.22
N THR A 96 8.10 28.42 -0.77
CA THR A 96 8.86 28.66 -2.00
C THR A 96 8.62 27.50 -2.96
N SER A 97 8.66 27.80 -4.28
CA SER A 97 8.53 26.79 -5.31
C SER A 97 9.66 26.92 -6.31
N THR A 98 10.32 25.80 -6.63
CA THR A 98 11.52 25.77 -7.48
C THR A 98 11.45 24.61 -8.47
N VAL A 99 12.19 24.72 -9.56
CA VAL A 99 12.49 23.62 -10.47
C VAL A 99 13.79 22.97 -10.00
N THR A 100 13.72 21.71 -9.60
CA THR A 100 14.87 20.94 -9.11
C THR A 100 15.52 20.12 -10.22
N ILE A 101 14.73 19.67 -11.22
CA ILE A 101 15.23 19.08 -12.45
C ILE A 101 14.62 19.84 -13.62
N ASP A 102 15.44 20.62 -14.32
CA ASP A 102 15.01 21.40 -15.48
C ASP A 102 15.08 20.54 -16.75
N PRO A 103 13.93 20.26 -17.40
CA PRO A 103 13.90 19.46 -18.63
C PRO A 103 14.69 20.10 -19.79
N ALA A 104 14.89 21.41 -19.78
CA ALA A 104 15.68 22.08 -20.79
C ALA A 104 17.17 21.69 -20.75
N THR A 105 17.68 21.28 -19.57
CA THR A 105 19.08 20.89 -19.37
C THR A 105 19.37 19.42 -19.66
N ASN A 106 18.34 18.59 -19.78
CA ASN A 106 18.47 17.13 -19.97
C ASN A 106 17.76 16.63 -21.24
N GLY A 107 17.42 17.52 -22.17
CA GLY A 107 16.74 17.14 -23.42
C GLY A 107 15.28 16.70 -23.24
N GLY A 108 14.66 17.05 -22.12
CA GLY A 108 13.29 16.69 -21.80
C GLY A 108 13.14 15.26 -21.30
N GLU A 109 14.22 14.63 -20.81
CA GLU A 109 14.15 13.27 -20.25
C GLU A 109 13.41 13.25 -18.92
N ARG A 110 13.54 14.32 -18.10
CA ARG A 110 12.89 14.43 -16.80
C ARG A 110 12.66 15.89 -16.40
N ALA A 111 11.55 16.13 -15.72
CA ALA A 111 11.29 17.37 -15.01
C ALA A 111 10.93 17.07 -13.55
N GLU A 112 11.38 17.93 -12.63
CA GLU A 112 10.99 17.87 -11.24
C GLU A 112 10.75 19.27 -10.70
N VAL A 113 9.66 19.44 -9.96
CA VAL A 113 9.34 20.66 -9.22
C VAL A 113 9.28 20.36 -7.74
N ALA A 114 9.76 21.28 -6.92
CA ALA A 114 9.69 21.23 -5.47
C ALA A 114 8.87 22.40 -4.93
N VAL A 115 8.02 22.14 -3.95
CA VAL A 115 7.34 23.16 -3.17
C VAL A 115 7.72 22.95 -1.72
N LYS A 116 8.38 23.95 -1.12
CA LYS A 116 8.93 23.88 0.23
C LYS A 116 8.28 24.93 1.13
N GLY A 117 7.71 24.46 2.22
CA GLY A 117 7.23 25.28 3.31
C GLY A 117 8.22 25.28 4.47
N VAL A 118 8.66 26.46 4.91
CA VAL A 118 9.48 26.59 6.10
C VAL A 118 8.61 27.06 7.25
N ASN A 119 8.56 26.24 8.30
CA ASN A 119 7.75 26.51 9.46
C ASN A 119 8.42 27.58 10.35
N SER A 120 7.60 28.47 10.91
CA SER A 120 8.06 29.49 11.86
C SER A 120 8.09 29.05 13.34
N GLY A 121 7.95 27.73 13.58
CA GLY A 121 7.92 27.17 14.94
C GLY A 121 6.53 27.14 15.58
N GLY A 122 5.46 27.19 14.79
CA GLY A 122 4.09 27.03 15.31
C GLY A 122 3.85 25.61 15.86
N THR A 123 3.12 25.52 16.96
CA THR A 123 2.73 24.26 17.59
C THR A 123 1.50 23.68 16.90
N GLY A 124 1.63 22.54 16.28
CA GLY A 124 0.51 21.65 15.94
C GLY A 124 -0.51 22.21 14.93
N GLY A 125 -1.12 21.31 14.24
CA GLY A 125 -2.09 21.55 13.17
C GLY A 125 -1.52 21.11 11.82
N ARG A 126 -2.33 21.16 10.79
CA ARG A 126 -1.95 20.76 9.42
C ARG A 126 -0.72 21.53 8.96
N GLY A 127 0.40 20.84 8.80
CA GLY A 127 1.69 21.41 8.40
C GLY A 127 2.44 22.16 9.51
N GLY A 128 2.00 22.08 10.78
CA GLY A 128 2.66 22.75 11.90
C GLY A 128 3.83 21.96 12.48
N GLY A 129 4.93 22.65 12.79
CA GLY A 129 6.06 22.09 13.55
C GLY A 129 7.20 21.49 12.73
N MET A 130 7.08 21.35 11.40
CA MET A 130 8.14 20.84 10.52
C MET A 130 8.27 21.67 9.26
N ASP A 131 9.46 21.72 8.67
CA ASP A 131 9.62 22.11 7.27
C ASP A 131 9.20 20.91 6.40
N ILE A 132 8.45 21.18 5.34
CA ILE A 132 7.96 20.16 4.43
C ILE A 132 8.31 20.58 3.01
N GLU A 133 8.92 19.66 2.26
CA GLU A 133 9.23 19.86 0.85
C GLU A 133 8.59 18.73 0.03
N THR A 134 7.53 19.06 -0.72
CA THR A 134 6.84 18.15 -1.63
C THR A 134 7.45 18.25 -3.01
N ARG A 135 7.76 17.12 -3.62
CA ARG A 135 8.32 17.02 -4.97
C ARG A 135 7.45 16.19 -5.89
N VAL A 136 7.36 16.64 -7.14
CA VAL A 136 6.67 15.94 -8.21
C VAL A 136 7.58 15.82 -9.41
N THR A 137 7.78 14.58 -9.87
CA THR A 137 8.73 14.23 -10.94
C THR A 137 8.02 13.53 -12.09
N MET A 138 8.28 13.94 -13.31
CA MET A 138 7.77 13.31 -14.53
C MET A 138 8.91 12.90 -15.44
N GLU A 139 8.80 11.71 -16.05
CA GLU A 139 9.77 11.15 -16.97
C GLU A 139 9.20 11.03 -18.39
N ARG A 140 10.07 11.19 -19.38
CA ARG A 140 9.77 10.96 -20.79
C ARG A 140 9.35 9.52 -21.04
N GLY A 141 8.32 9.31 -21.86
CA GLY A 141 7.85 7.99 -22.24
C GLY A 141 7.23 7.16 -21.11
N THR A 142 7.05 7.74 -19.91
CA THR A 142 6.50 7.05 -18.75
C THR A 142 5.04 7.40 -18.56
N SER A 143 4.18 6.38 -18.41
CA SER A 143 2.75 6.55 -18.18
C SER A 143 2.48 6.74 -16.68
N GLY A 144 2.96 7.83 -16.13
CA GLY A 144 2.84 8.13 -14.71
C GLY A 144 3.76 9.26 -14.27
N PHE A 145 3.77 9.48 -12.96
CA PHE A 145 4.65 10.43 -12.30
C PHE A 145 5.04 9.91 -10.91
N TYR A 146 6.11 10.47 -10.36
CA TYR A 146 6.53 10.20 -8.98
C TYR A 146 6.21 11.39 -8.10
N THR A 147 5.89 11.11 -6.83
CA THR A 147 5.80 12.14 -5.79
C THR A 147 6.46 11.65 -4.51
N TYR A 148 7.06 12.57 -3.77
CA TYR A 148 7.70 12.29 -2.48
C TYR A 148 7.87 13.58 -1.68
N ASP A 149 8.02 13.40 -0.37
CA ASP A 149 8.18 14.50 0.57
C ASP A 149 9.45 14.34 1.39
N GLU A 150 10.10 15.46 1.72
CA GLU A 150 11.07 15.53 2.80
C GLU A 150 10.52 16.34 3.96
N TYR A 151 10.44 15.70 5.12
CA TYR A 151 10.08 16.32 6.39
C TYR A 151 11.35 16.64 7.17
N THR A 152 11.44 17.84 7.74
CA THR A 152 12.58 18.27 8.56
C THR A 152 12.09 18.95 9.82
N HIS A 153 12.47 18.39 10.97
CA HIS A 153 12.32 19.01 12.28
C HIS A 153 13.68 19.52 12.75
N LYS A 154 13.79 20.83 12.96
CA LYS A 154 15.02 21.45 13.45
C LYS A 154 15.09 21.40 14.97
N ALA A 155 16.30 21.36 15.54
CA ALA A 155 16.50 21.40 16.99
C ALA A 155 15.85 22.63 17.68
N SER A 156 15.63 23.72 16.94
CA SER A 156 14.94 24.91 17.45
C SER A 156 13.42 24.81 17.46
N TYR A 157 12.84 23.73 16.91
CA TYR A 157 11.41 23.57 16.80
C TYR A 157 10.80 22.96 18.06
N PRO A 158 9.54 23.29 18.37
CA PRO A 158 8.83 22.69 19.48
C PRO A 158 8.49 21.22 19.19
N PHE A 159 8.00 20.52 20.21
CA PHE A 159 7.43 19.18 20.05
C PHE A 159 6.39 19.14 18.92
N VAL A 160 6.46 18.08 18.12
CA VAL A 160 5.52 17.81 17.03
C VAL A 160 4.89 16.44 17.22
N HIS A 161 3.59 16.38 16.99
CA HIS A 161 2.82 15.16 16.91
C HIS A 161 2.14 15.08 15.54
N VAL A 162 2.42 14.01 14.79
CA VAL A 162 1.78 13.70 13.51
C VAL A 162 0.88 12.48 13.74
N GLY A 163 -0.43 12.70 13.82
CA GLY A 163 -1.39 11.63 14.06
C GLY A 163 -1.71 10.81 12.82
N GLU A 164 -1.67 11.47 11.68
CA GLU A 164 -1.96 10.85 10.39
C GLU A 164 -1.26 11.62 9.27
N ASN A 165 -0.57 10.90 8.39
CA ASN A 165 -0.05 11.48 7.17
C ASN A 165 -0.02 10.45 6.05
N ARG A 166 -0.52 10.86 4.87
CA ARG A 166 -0.66 10.01 3.70
C ARG A 166 -0.70 10.83 2.42
N PHE A 167 -0.11 10.33 1.36
CA PHE A 167 -0.40 10.83 0.03
C PHE A 167 -1.75 10.30 -0.44
N ILE A 168 -2.59 11.18 -0.99
CA ILE A 168 -3.92 10.82 -1.46
C ILE A 168 -4.20 11.41 -2.85
N LEU A 169 -4.91 10.65 -3.66
CA LEU A 169 -5.71 11.17 -4.76
C LEU A 169 -7.17 11.19 -4.31
N GLU A 170 -7.74 12.40 -4.24
CA GLU A 170 -9.13 12.63 -3.83
C GLU A 170 -9.99 13.01 -5.03
N ASP A 171 -11.29 12.82 -4.84
CA ASP A 171 -12.29 13.20 -5.83
C ASP A 171 -11.95 12.63 -7.20
N ILE A 172 -11.61 11.32 -7.24
CA ILE A 172 -11.38 10.60 -8.49
C ILE A 172 -12.65 10.68 -9.33
N ASN A 173 -12.50 10.91 -10.62
CA ASN A 173 -13.60 11.00 -11.57
C ASN A 173 -14.63 9.87 -11.33
N PRO A 174 -15.92 10.17 -11.20
CA PRO A 174 -16.95 9.16 -10.91
C PRO A 174 -17.07 8.02 -11.92
N ASP A 175 -16.48 8.16 -13.11
CA ASP A 175 -16.43 7.06 -14.08
C ASP A 175 -15.43 5.97 -13.70
N PHE A 176 -14.56 6.21 -12.71
CA PHE A 176 -13.71 5.18 -12.08
C PHE A 176 -14.52 4.47 -11.00
N ASP A 177 -15.04 3.32 -11.36
CA ASP A 177 -16.02 2.57 -10.58
C ASP A 177 -15.58 1.16 -10.19
N TRP A 178 -14.40 0.74 -10.64
CA TRP A 178 -13.84 -0.55 -10.30
C TRP A 178 -12.63 -0.40 -9.36
N LEU A 179 -12.77 -0.91 -8.14
CA LEU A 179 -11.71 -0.93 -7.14
C LEU A 179 -10.81 -2.15 -7.33
N SER A 180 -9.50 -1.96 -7.20
CA SER A 180 -8.49 -3.03 -7.21
C SER A 180 -7.54 -2.89 -6.04
N VAL A 181 -7.70 -3.70 -5.01
CA VAL A 181 -6.80 -3.81 -3.86
C VAL A 181 -5.80 -4.95 -4.06
N ASP A 182 -6.34 -6.13 -4.28
CA ASP A 182 -5.60 -7.38 -4.52
C ASP A 182 -6.43 -8.32 -5.41
N LYS A 183 -5.97 -9.56 -5.59
CA LYS A 183 -6.67 -10.54 -6.44
C LYS A 183 -8.07 -10.92 -5.95
N ASP A 184 -8.33 -10.80 -4.67
CA ASP A 184 -9.59 -11.20 -4.02
C ASP A 184 -10.55 -10.02 -3.84
N ARG A 185 -9.99 -8.81 -3.69
CA ARG A 185 -10.72 -7.54 -3.60
C ARG A 185 -10.47 -6.71 -4.86
N ASN A 186 -11.14 -7.11 -5.92
CA ASN A 186 -11.05 -6.51 -7.26
C ASN A 186 -12.47 -6.53 -7.85
N MET A 187 -13.20 -5.41 -7.70
CA MET A 187 -14.65 -5.41 -7.83
C MET A 187 -15.24 -4.08 -8.27
N LEU A 188 -16.43 -4.15 -8.87
CA LEU A 188 -17.25 -2.98 -9.12
C LEU A 188 -17.75 -2.40 -7.80
N MET A 189 -17.58 -1.11 -7.62
CA MET A 189 -18.04 -0.40 -6.42
C MET A 189 -19.44 0.18 -6.61
N SER A 190 -20.19 0.18 -5.51
CA SER A 190 -21.54 0.70 -5.51
C SER A 190 -21.58 2.23 -5.67
N LYS A 191 -22.49 2.71 -6.49
CA LYS A 191 -22.77 4.14 -6.72
C LYS A 191 -24.27 4.44 -6.58
N GLU A 192 -24.90 3.84 -5.58
CA GLU A 192 -26.32 4.09 -5.36
C GLU A 192 -26.58 5.54 -4.92
N PRO A 193 -27.68 6.14 -5.38
CA PRO A 193 -28.10 7.47 -4.97
C PRO A 193 -28.29 7.61 -3.46
N GLU A 194 -28.19 8.84 -2.96
CA GLU A 194 -28.34 9.18 -1.54
C GLU A 194 -29.67 8.67 -0.95
N ASP A 195 -30.78 8.79 -1.68
CA ASP A 195 -32.11 8.36 -1.26
C ASP A 195 -32.27 6.83 -1.22
N HIS A 196 -31.30 6.08 -1.78
CA HIS A 196 -31.23 4.62 -1.72
C HIS A 196 -30.30 4.13 -0.61
N THR A 197 -29.75 5.02 0.22
CA THR A 197 -28.69 4.69 1.14
C THR A 197 -29.02 5.16 2.56
N ILE A 198 -28.83 4.28 3.54
CA ILE A 198 -28.79 4.65 4.95
C ILE A 198 -27.34 4.78 5.35
N HIS A 199 -26.94 5.97 5.78
CA HIS A 199 -25.62 6.23 6.30
C HIS A 199 -25.54 5.92 7.79
N ALA A 200 -24.61 5.06 8.15
CA ALA A 200 -24.14 4.87 9.50
C ALA A 200 -22.70 5.36 9.59
N LYS A 201 -22.14 5.42 10.78
CA LYS A 201 -20.74 5.85 10.94
C LYS A 201 -19.81 4.93 10.12
N GLU A 202 -19.14 5.49 9.11
CA GLU A 202 -18.19 4.80 8.23
C GLU A 202 -18.81 3.65 7.39
N GLN A 203 -20.14 3.59 7.28
CA GLN A 203 -20.86 2.54 6.55
C GLN A 203 -21.95 3.14 5.67
N SER A 204 -22.22 2.48 4.54
CA SER A 204 -23.36 2.73 3.67
C SER A 204 -24.19 1.46 3.55
N ILE A 205 -25.46 1.52 3.94
CA ILE A 205 -26.43 0.43 3.84
C ILE A 205 -27.37 0.76 2.69
N TYR A 206 -27.35 -0.04 1.65
CA TYR A 206 -28.17 0.19 0.46
C TYR A 206 -29.55 -0.40 0.63
N THR A 207 -30.59 0.43 0.52
CA THR A 207 -31.98 0.05 0.76
C THR A 207 -32.74 -0.29 -0.50
N SER A 208 -32.23 0.13 -1.65
CA SER A 208 -32.83 -0.11 -2.97
C SER A 208 -31.74 -0.09 -4.05
N GLY A 209 -32.10 -0.25 -5.30
CA GLY A 209 -31.16 -0.31 -6.41
C GLY A 209 -30.51 -1.68 -6.59
N ILE A 210 -29.50 -1.77 -7.44
CA ILE A 210 -28.82 -3.03 -7.76
C ILE A 210 -28.03 -3.59 -6.57
N TYR A 211 -27.69 -2.75 -5.59
CA TYR A 211 -26.96 -3.12 -4.38
C TYR A 211 -27.85 -3.27 -3.15
N ALA A 212 -29.19 -3.25 -3.32
CA ALA A 212 -30.12 -3.36 -2.20
C ALA A 212 -29.78 -4.51 -1.24
N ASN A 213 -29.84 -4.25 0.06
CA ASN A 213 -29.48 -5.15 1.17
C ASN A 213 -27.98 -5.48 1.29
N SER A 214 -27.09 -4.81 0.54
CA SER A 214 -25.66 -4.88 0.79
C SER A 214 -25.20 -3.73 1.70
N VAL A 215 -24.02 -3.91 2.28
CA VAL A 215 -23.36 -2.91 3.13
C VAL A 215 -21.96 -2.67 2.59
N GLU A 216 -21.65 -1.42 2.34
CA GLU A 216 -20.30 -0.98 2.05
C GLU A 216 -19.70 -0.41 3.34
N HIS A 217 -18.48 -0.78 3.67
CA HIS A 217 -17.78 -0.33 4.86
C HIS A 217 -16.39 0.17 4.50
N LYS A 218 -16.08 1.40 4.88
CA LYS A 218 -14.79 2.05 4.58
C LYS A 218 -13.59 1.15 4.90
N TYR A 219 -13.61 0.47 6.03
CA TYR A 219 -12.50 -0.37 6.49
C TYR A 219 -12.43 -1.77 5.86
N SER A 220 -13.31 -2.09 4.92
CA SER A 220 -13.18 -3.32 4.12
C SER A 220 -11.99 -3.26 3.14
N TYR A 221 -11.44 -2.08 2.90
CA TYR A 221 -10.36 -1.82 1.92
C TYR A 221 -9.04 -1.51 2.61
N ASN A 222 -8.78 -2.15 3.73
CA ASN A 222 -7.48 -2.14 4.37
C ASN A 222 -6.56 -3.22 3.78
N ALA A 223 -5.26 -3.02 3.90
CA ALA A 223 -4.28 -4.02 3.48
C ALA A 223 -2.97 -3.89 4.26
N LEU A 224 -2.18 -4.94 4.19
CA LEU A 224 -0.78 -4.91 4.60
C LEU A 224 0.01 -4.23 3.48
N MET A 225 0.48 -3.00 3.69
CA MET A 225 1.22 -2.23 2.67
C MET A 225 2.42 -2.99 2.11
N TYR A 226 3.07 -3.83 2.93
CA TYR A 226 4.20 -4.68 2.53
C TYR A 226 3.85 -5.72 1.47
N LYS A 227 2.61 -6.14 1.39
CA LYS A 227 2.13 -7.17 0.46
C LYS A 227 1.57 -6.59 -0.83
N LEU A 228 1.24 -5.31 -0.83
CA LEU A 228 0.66 -4.66 -2.00
C LEU A 228 1.68 -4.51 -3.13
N GLN A 229 1.21 -4.76 -4.34
CA GLN A 229 1.98 -4.57 -5.55
C GLN A 229 1.54 -3.32 -6.30
N ALA A 230 0.25 -3.20 -6.53
CA ALA A 230 -0.41 -2.03 -7.11
C ALA A 230 -1.87 -2.03 -6.64
N TRP A 231 -2.39 -0.87 -6.27
CA TRP A 231 -3.79 -0.70 -5.85
C TRP A 231 -4.35 0.60 -6.41
N GLY A 232 -5.65 0.67 -6.57
CA GLY A 232 -6.32 1.85 -7.11
C GLY A 232 -7.61 1.54 -7.86
N TRP A 233 -7.91 2.33 -8.86
CA TRP A 233 -9.19 2.34 -9.55
C TRP A 233 -9.06 2.20 -11.06
N SER A 234 -10.06 1.60 -11.70
CA SER A 234 -10.23 1.64 -13.14
C SER A 234 -11.65 2.05 -13.54
N SER A 235 -11.78 2.59 -14.75
CA SER A 235 -13.05 3.00 -15.33
C SER A 235 -13.58 1.88 -16.21
N THR A 236 -14.80 1.39 -15.91
CA THR A 236 -15.50 0.45 -16.79
C THR A 236 -15.98 1.12 -18.07
N LYS A 237 -16.10 2.45 -18.08
CA LYS A 237 -16.52 3.27 -19.21
C LYS A 237 -15.36 3.68 -20.11
N ASP A 238 -14.29 4.22 -19.53
CA ASP A 238 -13.16 4.78 -20.29
C ASP A 238 -12.04 3.77 -20.54
N HIS A 239 -12.10 2.59 -19.88
CA HIS A 239 -11.14 1.49 -19.97
C HIS A 239 -9.71 1.91 -19.65
N ILE A 240 -9.56 2.78 -18.67
CA ILE A 240 -8.30 3.26 -18.14
C ILE A 240 -8.19 2.97 -16.65
N GLY A 241 -6.97 2.84 -16.16
CA GLY A 241 -6.67 2.61 -14.75
C GLY A 241 -5.74 3.66 -14.17
N VAL A 242 -5.88 3.93 -12.87
CA VAL A 242 -4.98 4.71 -12.04
C VAL A 242 -4.60 3.90 -10.81
N TYR A 243 -3.30 3.71 -10.60
CA TYR A 243 -2.79 2.85 -9.53
C TYR A 243 -1.64 3.50 -8.80
N PHE A 244 -1.57 3.26 -7.48
CA PHE A 244 -0.37 3.53 -6.70
C PHE A 244 0.56 2.33 -6.72
N ILE A 245 1.84 2.59 -6.77
CA ILE A 245 2.93 1.62 -6.70
C ILE A 245 3.98 2.15 -5.75
N ASN A 246 4.23 1.43 -4.65
CA ASN A 246 5.34 1.72 -3.77
C ASN A 246 6.58 0.95 -4.20
N PRO A 247 7.65 1.65 -4.63
CA PRO A 247 8.92 0.99 -4.92
C PRO A 247 9.59 0.43 -3.67
N SER A 248 9.36 1.06 -2.53
CA SER A 248 9.91 0.68 -1.23
C SER A 248 8.94 0.98 -0.11
N ASN A 249 8.90 0.11 0.89
CA ASN A 249 8.12 0.29 2.10
C ASN A 249 8.95 0.84 3.28
N GLU A 250 10.18 1.35 3.02
CA GLU A 250 11.08 1.77 4.09
C GLU A 250 10.56 2.92 4.94
N TYR A 251 9.72 3.78 4.37
CA TYR A 251 9.16 4.94 5.04
C TYR A 251 7.85 4.68 5.78
N ILE A 252 7.21 3.54 5.57
CA ILE A 252 5.93 3.23 6.20
C ILE A 252 6.10 3.08 7.70
N GLY A 253 5.33 3.83 8.45
CA GLY A 253 5.29 3.75 9.91
C GLY A 253 4.48 2.55 10.36
N GLY A 254 5.04 1.38 10.23
CA GLY A 254 4.40 0.13 10.64
C GLY A 254 5.11 -1.08 10.05
N GLY A 255 5.07 -2.19 10.76
CA GLY A 255 5.62 -3.46 10.33
C GLY A 255 4.64 -4.27 9.48
N PRO A 256 5.03 -5.50 9.09
CA PRO A 256 4.18 -6.41 8.32
C PRO A 256 2.93 -6.90 9.07
N ASP A 257 2.75 -6.55 10.32
CA ASP A 257 1.58 -6.84 11.13
C ASP A 257 0.53 -5.72 11.10
N LYS A 258 0.88 -4.55 10.52
CA LYS A 258 0.00 -3.39 10.47
C LYS A 258 -0.85 -3.37 9.22
N LEU A 259 -2.15 -3.21 9.41
CA LEU A 259 -3.11 -2.90 8.36
C LEU A 259 -3.25 -1.40 8.19
N ASP A 260 -3.30 -0.92 6.96
CA ASP A 260 -3.65 0.44 6.62
C ASP A 260 -4.84 0.48 5.66
N LEU A 261 -5.61 1.54 5.77
CA LEU A 261 -6.67 1.86 4.83
C LEU A 261 -6.02 2.37 3.53
N ILE A 262 -6.24 1.67 2.43
CA ILE A 262 -5.53 1.99 1.17
C ILE A 262 -6.44 2.57 0.10
N ASP A 263 -7.72 2.30 0.20
CA ASP A 263 -8.76 2.78 -0.71
C ASP A 263 -10.07 2.95 0.04
N HIS A 264 -10.90 3.87 -0.40
CA HIS A 264 -12.32 3.93 -0.02
C HIS A 264 -13.10 4.88 -0.94
N MET A 265 -14.41 4.87 -0.84
CA MET A 265 -15.27 5.89 -1.42
C MET A 265 -15.28 7.15 -0.54
N THR A 266 -15.59 8.29 -1.12
CA THR A 266 -15.84 9.52 -0.35
C THR A 266 -16.90 9.27 0.71
N ALA A 267 -16.76 9.96 1.84
CA ALA A 267 -17.65 9.77 2.99
C ALA A 267 -19.14 9.94 2.59
N PRO A 268 -20.04 9.21 3.25
CA PRO A 268 -21.49 9.36 3.10
C PRO A 268 -21.90 10.83 3.23
N GLY A 269 -22.81 11.28 2.38
CA GLY A 269 -23.26 12.68 2.34
C GLY A 269 -22.47 13.59 1.39
N SER A 270 -21.40 13.08 0.75
CA SER A 270 -20.82 13.75 -0.40
C SER A 270 -21.76 13.56 -1.62
N PRO A 271 -22.04 14.63 -2.39
CA PRO A 271 -22.95 14.54 -3.53
C PRO A 271 -22.43 13.67 -4.69
N SER A 272 -21.22 13.17 -4.57
CA SER A 272 -20.60 12.28 -5.53
C SER A 272 -19.84 11.17 -4.80
N TYR A 273 -20.24 9.93 -5.02
CA TYR A 273 -19.43 8.77 -4.65
C TYR A 273 -18.20 8.74 -5.54
N GLN A 274 -17.07 9.20 -5.01
CA GLN A 274 -15.81 9.26 -5.73
C GLN A 274 -14.79 8.38 -5.01
N GLY A 275 -13.97 7.69 -5.78
CA GLY A 275 -12.88 6.90 -5.24
C GLY A 275 -11.80 7.79 -4.62
N ILE A 276 -11.12 7.24 -3.62
CA ILE A 276 -9.93 7.82 -2.99
C ILE A 276 -8.86 6.73 -2.96
N ILE A 277 -7.63 7.05 -3.35
CA ILE A 277 -6.47 6.18 -3.21
C ILE A 277 -5.55 6.77 -2.16
N LEU A 278 -5.01 5.93 -1.30
CA LEU A 278 -4.22 6.31 -0.13
C LEU A 278 -2.90 5.56 -0.08
N ASP A 279 -1.84 6.26 0.33
CA ASP A 279 -0.56 5.68 0.72
C ASP A 279 -0.07 6.31 2.01
N TYR A 280 0.03 5.54 3.07
CA TYR A 280 0.33 6.03 4.40
C TYR A 280 1.82 6.03 4.72
N TRP A 281 2.30 7.12 5.30
CA TRP A 281 3.51 7.12 6.10
C TRP A 281 3.18 6.77 7.56
N THR A 282 2.23 7.47 8.19
CA THR A 282 1.78 7.23 9.56
C THR A 282 0.26 7.32 9.63
N SER A 283 -0.37 6.48 10.44
CA SER A 283 -1.82 6.37 10.52
C SER A 283 -2.28 6.04 11.94
N GLY A 284 -3.28 6.75 12.41
CA GLY A 284 -3.96 6.47 13.67
C GLY A 284 -5.20 5.59 13.55
N HIS A 285 -5.51 5.04 12.36
CA HIS A 285 -6.76 4.32 12.13
C HIS A 285 -6.83 2.94 12.78
N TYR A 286 -5.72 2.20 12.81
CA TYR A 286 -5.69 0.79 13.24
C TYR A 286 -4.86 0.52 14.48
N GLY A 287 -4.30 1.52 15.09
CA GLY A 287 -3.48 1.35 16.28
C GLY A 287 -3.41 2.64 17.09
N ALA A 288 -3.68 2.55 18.37
CA ALA A 288 -3.30 3.61 19.29
C ALA A 288 -1.78 3.60 19.38
N GLY A 289 -1.11 4.66 18.94
CA GLY A 289 0.32 4.80 19.00
C GLY A 289 1.05 4.79 17.66
N ASP A 290 0.31 4.82 16.54
CA ASP A 290 0.90 4.97 15.21
C ASP A 290 1.38 6.39 14.91
N ASN A 291 1.54 7.18 15.94
CA ASN A 291 1.87 8.57 15.79
C ASN A 291 3.37 8.75 15.70
N THR A 292 3.76 9.67 14.85
CA THR A 292 5.12 10.15 14.81
C THR A 292 5.22 11.33 15.77
N GLU A 293 5.97 11.16 16.84
CA GLU A 293 6.23 12.22 17.82
C GLU A 293 7.71 12.60 17.79
N ILE A 294 7.99 13.89 17.63
CA ILE A 294 9.34 14.41 17.60
C ILE A 294 9.50 15.39 18.74
N PRO A 295 10.33 15.06 19.75
CA PRO A 295 10.57 15.94 20.90
C PRO A 295 11.13 17.30 20.52
N ALA A 296 10.79 18.32 21.29
CA ALA A 296 11.43 19.62 21.19
C ALA A 296 12.94 19.48 21.40
N GLY A 297 13.73 20.13 20.56
CA GLY A 297 15.18 20.08 20.64
C GLY A 297 15.83 18.94 19.85
N GLN A 298 15.05 18.01 19.33
CA GLN A 298 15.55 16.91 18.50
C GLN A 298 15.61 17.34 17.02
N GLU A 299 16.75 17.16 16.39
CA GLU A 299 16.84 17.19 14.92
C GLU A 299 16.33 15.87 14.34
N TRP A 300 15.48 15.99 13.33
CA TRP A 300 14.92 14.82 12.65
C TRP A 300 14.64 15.14 11.19
N LYS A 301 14.86 14.17 10.32
CA LYS A 301 14.62 14.28 8.90
C LYS A 301 14.13 12.96 8.34
N ARG A 302 13.20 13.02 7.37
CA ARG A 302 12.66 11.83 6.73
C ARG A 302 12.20 12.11 5.32
N VAL A 303 12.50 11.19 4.41
CA VAL A 303 11.91 11.14 3.07
C VAL A 303 10.81 10.08 3.05
N VAL A 304 9.63 10.48 2.59
CA VAL A 304 8.46 9.63 2.38
C VAL A 304 8.25 9.46 0.88
N GLY A 305 8.29 8.25 0.39
CA GLY A 305 8.28 7.95 -1.05
C GLY A 305 9.69 7.69 -1.60
N PRO A 306 9.92 7.85 -2.92
CA PRO A 306 8.95 8.20 -3.97
C PRO A 306 7.87 7.16 -4.19
N ILE A 307 6.63 7.63 -4.34
CA ILE A 307 5.48 6.84 -4.76
C ILE A 307 5.32 7.01 -6.27
N PHE A 308 5.05 5.94 -7.00
CA PHE A 308 4.76 6.02 -8.42
C PHE A 308 3.26 5.93 -8.67
N VAL A 309 2.69 6.97 -9.26
CA VAL A 309 1.30 7.00 -9.72
C VAL A 309 1.28 6.56 -11.18
N TYR A 310 0.73 5.39 -11.45
CA TYR A 310 0.75 4.72 -12.74
C TYR A 310 -0.60 4.78 -13.44
N PHE A 311 -0.59 5.00 -14.74
CA PHE A 311 -1.77 4.98 -15.60
C PHE A 311 -1.60 3.94 -16.70
N ASN A 312 -2.70 3.30 -17.08
CA ASN A 312 -2.75 2.43 -18.24
C ASN A 312 -4.14 2.47 -18.92
N ALA A 313 -4.21 1.92 -20.13
CA ALA A 313 -5.44 1.88 -20.92
C ALA A 313 -5.49 0.57 -21.71
N LEU A 314 -6.69 0.08 -22.00
CA LEU A 314 -6.86 -1.07 -22.88
C LEU A 314 -6.68 -0.69 -24.35
N ALA A 315 -6.01 -1.56 -25.12
CA ALA A 315 -5.86 -1.39 -26.57
C ALA A 315 -7.14 -1.73 -27.34
N ALA A 316 -7.90 -2.68 -26.84
CA ALA A 316 -9.15 -3.16 -27.42
C ALA A 316 -10.04 -3.69 -26.28
N PRO A 317 -10.75 -2.79 -25.59
CA PRO A 317 -11.66 -3.19 -24.53
C PRO A 317 -12.83 -4.00 -25.08
N LYS A 318 -13.48 -4.74 -24.21
CA LYS A 318 -14.72 -5.43 -24.49
C LYS A 318 -15.83 -4.77 -23.67
N ASP A 319 -16.93 -4.44 -24.30
CA ASP A 319 -18.09 -3.90 -23.62
C ASP A 319 -19.19 -4.95 -23.51
N PRO A 320 -19.91 -4.99 -22.38
CA PRO A 320 -21.09 -5.84 -22.26
C PRO A 320 -22.17 -5.37 -23.21
N SER A 321 -22.97 -6.31 -23.68
CA SER A 321 -24.13 -5.97 -24.50
C SER A 321 -25.19 -5.21 -23.69
N GLN A 322 -26.04 -4.41 -24.36
CA GLN A 322 -27.14 -3.72 -23.70
C GLN A 322 -28.03 -4.69 -22.92
N ALA A 323 -28.25 -5.90 -23.46
CA ALA A 323 -29.07 -6.92 -22.79
C ALA A 323 -28.45 -7.44 -21.48
N GLU A 324 -27.13 -7.39 -21.33
CA GLU A 324 -26.43 -7.71 -20.07
C GLU A 324 -26.53 -6.56 -19.08
N LEU A 325 -26.39 -5.33 -19.55
CA LEU A 325 -26.60 -4.13 -18.72
C LEU A 325 -28.06 -4.03 -18.23
N ASP A 326 -29.05 -4.34 -19.07
CA ASP A 326 -30.46 -4.36 -18.68
C ASP A 326 -30.75 -5.40 -17.59
N LYS A 327 -30.01 -6.52 -17.56
CA LYS A 327 -30.11 -7.51 -16.48
C LYS A 327 -29.58 -6.99 -15.15
N LEU A 328 -28.51 -6.19 -15.16
CA LEU A 328 -28.00 -5.57 -13.94
C LEU A 328 -29.05 -4.68 -13.28
N THR A 329 -29.73 -3.87 -14.06
CA THR A 329 -30.79 -2.97 -13.57
C THR A 329 -32.06 -3.70 -13.14
N ALA A 330 -32.33 -4.90 -13.65
CA ALA A 330 -33.50 -5.70 -13.31
C ALA A 330 -33.36 -6.53 -12.04
N THR A 331 -32.13 -6.70 -11.50
CA THR A 331 -31.85 -7.60 -10.35
C THR A 331 -31.87 -6.84 -9.03
N TYR A 332 -33.00 -6.18 -8.72
CA TYR A 332 -33.16 -5.49 -7.45
C TYR A 332 -33.40 -6.47 -6.29
N GLY A 333 -32.66 -6.33 -5.20
CA GLY A 333 -33.00 -6.93 -3.90
C GLY A 333 -32.43 -8.31 -3.60
N SER A 334 -31.49 -8.85 -4.39
CA SER A 334 -30.94 -10.20 -4.18
C SER A 334 -29.45 -10.27 -3.80
N GLY A 335 -28.85 -9.17 -3.37
CA GLY A 335 -27.41 -9.09 -3.07
C GLY A 335 -26.60 -8.51 -4.23
N MET A 336 -25.27 -8.62 -4.18
CA MET A 336 -24.38 -8.09 -5.23
C MET A 336 -24.77 -8.65 -6.60
N PRO A 337 -25.00 -7.81 -7.61
CA PRO A 337 -25.36 -8.28 -8.93
C PRO A 337 -24.20 -9.06 -9.56
N ALA A 338 -24.54 -9.99 -10.45
CA ALA A 338 -23.54 -10.62 -11.29
C ALA A 338 -22.96 -9.56 -12.23
N VAL A 339 -21.71 -9.20 -12.01
CA VAL A 339 -20.99 -8.22 -12.83
C VAL A 339 -20.73 -8.82 -14.22
N PRO A 340 -20.92 -8.07 -15.32
CA PRO A 340 -20.55 -8.51 -16.66
C PRO A 340 -19.10 -8.99 -16.72
N ALA A 341 -18.89 -10.13 -17.37
CA ALA A 341 -17.55 -10.72 -17.49
C ALA A 341 -16.58 -9.76 -18.22
N GLU A 342 -17.07 -8.97 -19.14
CA GLU A 342 -16.31 -7.97 -19.89
C GLU A 342 -15.70 -6.91 -18.97
N TRP A 343 -16.47 -6.38 -18.03
CA TRP A 343 -15.98 -5.39 -17.07
C TRP A 343 -14.92 -5.99 -16.14
N HIS A 344 -15.19 -7.20 -15.64
CA HIS A 344 -14.23 -7.93 -14.84
C HIS A 344 -12.92 -8.16 -15.61
N ASP A 345 -12.98 -8.72 -16.82
CA ASP A 345 -11.82 -9.04 -17.63
C ASP A 345 -11.00 -7.78 -18.00
N ASN A 346 -11.68 -6.68 -18.33
CA ASN A 346 -11.07 -5.39 -18.61
C ASN A 346 -10.29 -4.87 -17.38
N SER A 347 -10.93 -4.83 -16.23
CA SER A 347 -10.35 -4.29 -15.01
C SER A 347 -9.22 -5.17 -14.47
N ILE A 348 -9.37 -6.49 -14.52
CA ILE A 348 -8.30 -7.44 -14.17
C ILE A 348 -7.10 -7.31 -15.11
N ALA A 349 -7.32 -7.07 -16.41
CA ALA A 349 -6.21 -6.84 -17.35
C ALA A 349 -5.42 -5.58 -17.00
N LEU A 350 -6.11 -4.47 -16.69
CA LEU A 350 -5.49 -3.22 -16.24
C LEU A 350 -4.71 -3.40 -14.94
N TRP A 351 -5.30 -4.05 -13.94
CA TRP A 351 -4.64 -4.30 -12.66
C TRP A 351 -3.42 -5.23 -12.80
N ASN A 352 -3.52 -6.31 -13.57
CA ASN A 352 -2.39 -7.22 -13.83
C ASN A 352 -1.21 -6.50 -14.49
N ASP A 353 -1.48 -5.55 -15.38
CA ASP A 353 -0.45 -4.72 -16.00
C ASP A 353 0.20 -3.80 -14.97
N ALA A 354 -0.58 -3.17 -14.07
CA ALA A 354 -0.04 -2.37 -12.96
C ALA A 354 0.81 -3.23 -11.99
N VAL A 355 0.40 -4.46 -11.71
CA VAL A 355 1.18 -5.44 -10.94
C VAL A 355 2.49 -5.81 -11.65
N ALA A 356 2.48 -5.94 -12.98
CA ALA A 356 3.71 -6.16 -13.74
C ALA A 356 4.61 -4.92 -13.66
N LYS A 357 4.04 -3.71 -13.81
CA LYS A 357 4.76 -2.45 -13.69
C LYS A 357 5.40 -2.26 -12.31
N SER A 358 4.73 -2.70 -11.25
CA SER A 358 5.29 -2.60 -9.89
C SER A 358 6.62 -3.35 -9.74
N ARG A 359 6.80 -4.46 -10.43
CA ARG A 359 8.06 -5.23 -10.40
C ARG A 359 9.20 -4.46 -11.07
N GLU A 360 8.91 -3.77 -12.17
CA GLU A 360 9.89 -2.92 -12.85
C GLU A 360 10.31 -1.74 -11.98
N VAL A 361 9.33 -1.05 -11.38
CA VAL A 361 9.55 0.12 -10.51
C VAL A 361 10.35 -0.27 -9.26
N LYS A 362 10.00 -1.39 -8.62
CA LYS A 362 10.73 -1.93 -7.47
C LYS A 362 12.17 -2.34 -7.82
N ALA A 363 12.38 -2.90 -9.01
CA ALA A 363 13.73 -3.28 -9.48
C ALA A 363 14.61 -2.06 -9.80
N ALA A 364 14.03 -0.93 -10.19
CA ALA A 364 14.73 0.30 -10.47
C ALA A 364 15.08 1.10 -9.21
N TRP A 365 14.40 0.84 -8.10
CA TRP A 365 14.65 1.51 -6.82
C TRP A 365 15.94 1.00 -6.13
N PRO A 366 16.73 1.85 -5.44
CA PRO A 366 16.62 3.31 -5.27
C PRO A 366 16.93 4.08 -6.57
N PHE A 367 16.17 5.14 -6.80
CA PHE A 367 16.27 5.92 -8.03
C PHE A 367 17.51 6.82 -8.03
N PRO A 368 18.34 6.80 -9.09
CA PRO A 368 19.56 7.60 -9.15
C PRO A 368 19.33 9.10 -9.38
N TRP A 369 18.10 9.49 -9.71
CA TRP A 369 17.74 10.88 -10.01
C TRP A 369 17.20 11.65 -8.82
N VAL A 370 16.95 11.00 -7.68
CA VAL A 370 16.52 11.66 -6.44
C VAL A 370 17.74 12.32 -5.80
N GLU A 371 17.78 13.63 -5.81
CA GLU A 371 18.93 14.42 -5.37
C GLU A 371 18.51 15.54 -4.42
N GLY A 372 19.42 15.98 -3.54
CA GLY A 372 19.21 17.16 -2.69
C GLY A 372 18.28 16.93 -1.48
N VAL A 373 17.92 15.68 -1.19
CA VAL A 373 17.15 15.24 -0.01
C VAL A 373 17.91 14.10 0.69
N ASP A 374 17.47 13.70 1.89
CA ASP A 374 18.06 12.56 2.62
C ASP A 374 17.68 11.22 1.97
N TYR A 375 18.32 10.90 0.85
CA TYR A 375 18.02 9.72 0.06
C TYR A 375 19.31 9.00 -0.37
N PRO A 376 19.79 8.02 0.39
CA PRO A 376 20.95 7.23 0.00
C PRO A 376 20.70 6.46 -1.30
N HIS A 377 21.63 6.57 -2.26
CA HIS A 377 21.61 5.82 -3.50
C HIS A 377 22.05 4.37 -3.29
N LYS A 378 21.89 3.55 -4.33
CA LYS A 378 22.16 2.10 -4.25
C LYS A 378 23.56 1.75 -3.74
N ALA A 379 24.58 2.51 -4.14
CA ALA A 379 25.96 2.29 -3.71
C ALA A 379 26.21 2.64 -2.23
N GLU A 380 25.33 3.46 -1.65
CA GLU A 380 25.39 3.91 -0.26
C GLU A 380 24.57 3.02 0.68
N ARG A 381 23.80 2.09 0.13
CA ARG A 381 22.97 1.15 0.87
C ARG A 381 23.65 -0.20 1.03
N ALA A 382 23.26 -0.93 2.06
CA ALA A 382 23.85 -2.22 2.41
C ALA A 382 22.88 -3.38 2.13
N THR A 383 23.42 -4.58 2.22
CA THR A 383 22.63 -5.83 2.28
C THR A 383 22.96 -6.54 3.59
N VAL A 384 21.91 -6.99 4.30
CA VAL A 384 22.06 -7.78 5.54
C VAL A 384 21.52 -9.17 5.31
N THR A 385 22.33 -10.19 5.64
CA THR A 385 21.96 -11.61 5.50
C THR A 385 22.10 -12.33 6.82
N GLY A 386 21.45 -13.47 6.95
CA GLY A 386 21.57 -14.33 8.12
C GLY A 386 20.67 -15.55 8.07
N GLN A 387 20.71 -16.34 9.12
CA GLN A 387 19.83 -17.47 9.31
C GLN A 387 19.36 -17.55 10.77
N LEU A 388 18.06 -17.45 10.99
CA LEU A 388 17.44 -17.74 12.28
C LEU A 388 17.28 -19.25 12.46
N VAL A 389 17.67 -19.75 13.62
CA VAL A 389 17.56 -21.16 13.98
C VAL A 389 16.68 -21.28 15.21
N LEU A 390 15.50 -21.87 15.04
CA LEU A 390 14.55 -22.06 16.14
C LEU A 390 15.08 -23.12 17.11
N ASP A 391 15.32 -22.70 18.34
CA ASP A 391 15.68 -23.55 19.49
C ASP A 391 14.55 -23.51 20.53
N ASP A 392 13.46 -24.19 20.22
CA ASP A 392 12.31 -24.35 21.11
C ASP A 392 12.08 -25.83 21.37
N PRO A 393 12.30 -26.31 22.61
CA PRO A 393 12.12 -27.72 22.95
C PRO A 393 10.68 -28.21 22.88
N GLN A 394 9.70 -27.31 22.84
CA GLN A 394 8.29 -27.64 22.75
C GLN A 394 7.71 -27.48 21.33
N ALA A 395 8.50 -26.98 20.39
CA ALA A 395 8.04 -26.86 19.02
C ALA A 395 7.96 -28.21 18.33
N ALA A 396 6.84 -28.46 17.64
CA ALA A 396 6.64 -29.67 16.85
C ALA A 396 7.57 -29.74 15.62
N SER A 397 8.01 -28.60 15.13
CA SER A 397 8.93 -28.43 13.99
C SER A 397 9.93 -27.33 14.29
N LYS A 398 11.10 -27.42 13.67
CA LYS A 398 12.14 -26.37 13.71
C LYS A 398 12.04 -25.40 12.53
N THR A 399 11.04 -25.56 11.66
CA THR A 399 10.78 -24.64 10.55
C THR A 399 10.15 -23.35 11.03
N LEU A 400 10.34 -22.30 10.24
CA LEU A 400 9.82 -20.95 10.45
C LEU A 400 8.87 -20.56 9.29
N PRO A 401 7.62 -21.08 9.29
CA PRO A 401 6.67 -20.79 8.22
C PRO A 401 6.32 -19.29 8.20
N ASN A 402 6.16 -18.71 7.01
CA ASN A 402 5.86 -17.29 6.82
C ASN A 402 6.77 -16.39 7.66
N LEU A 403 8.07 -16.71 7.66
CA LEU A 403 9.07 -15.93 8.38
C LEU A 403 9.13 -14.51 7.85
N ASN A 404 8.90 -13.53 8.70
CA ASN A 404 9.14 -12.13 8.43
C ASN A 404 10.33 -11.68 9.28
N VAL A 405 11.28 -10.99 8.64
CA VAL A 405 12.50 -10.49 9.28
C VAL A 405 12.70 -9.04 8.90
N GLY A 406 12.96 -8.18 9.87
CA GLY A 406 13.13 -6.76 9.64
C GLY A 406 14.18 -6.11 10.49
N LEU A 407 14.77 -5.05 9.94
CA LEU A 407 15.59 -4.10 10.67
C LEU A 407 14.75 -2.87 10.97
N THR A 408 14.61 -2.54 12.24
CA THR A 408 13.76 -1.49 12.73
C THR A 408 14.49 -0.59 13.73
N HIS A 409 13.78 0.06 14.56
CA HIS A 409 14.24 0.98 15.58
C HIS A 409 15.47 0.46 16.35
N ALA A 410 16.50 1.30 16.49
CA ALA A 410 17.76 0.93 17.14
C ALA A 410 17.65 0.80 18.65
N ASN A 411 16.76 1.52 19.29
CA ASN A 411 16.65 1.56 20.74
C ASN A 411 15.23 1.32 21.21
N PHE A 412 14.99 0.14 21.72
CA PHE A 412 13.67 -0.30 22.15
C PHE A 412 13.36 0.02 23.62
N LYS A 413 14.19 0.77 24.31
CA LYS A 413 13.98 1.11 25.70
C LYS A 413 13.20 2.40 25.86
N GLY A 414 11.91 2.26 25.90
CA GLY A 414 11.03 3.40 26.11
C GLY A 414 10.80 4.16 24.81
N SER A 415 9.64 4.64 24.70
CA SER A 415 9.18 5.39 23.58
C SER A 415 9.85 6.74 23.54
N GLU A 416 10.62 6.99 22.55
CA GLU A 416 10.92 8.37 22.15
C GLU A 416 9.66 9.02 21.57
N SER A 417 8.68 8.24 21.13
CA SER A 417 7.39 8.72 20.69
C SER A 417 6.47 9.19 21.82
N GLY A 418 6.84 9.07 23.07
CA GLY A 418 6.13 9.65 24.19
C GLY A 418 4.63 9.38 24.34
N TYR A 419 4.07 8.57 23.43
CA TYR A 419 2.64 8.38 23.33
C TYR A 419 2.11 7.50 24.47
N THR A 420 1.72 8.15 25.54
CA THR A 420 1.15 7.54 26.75
C THR A 420 -0.35 7.28 26.65
N LEU A 421 -0.91 7.14 25.46
CA LEU A 421 -2.35 7.14 25.25
C LEU A 421 -3.13 6.07 25.99
N LEU A 422 -2.53 4.95 26.15
CA LEU A 422 -3.27 3.84 26.72
C LEU A 422 -2.94 3.69 28.19
N ALA A 423 -3.48 4.58 29.02
CA ALA A 423 -3.64 4.29 30.43
C ALA A 423 -2.55 4.75 31.40
N GLY A 424 -1.83 5.81 31.14
CA GLY A 424 -0.95 6.41 32.16
C GLY A 424 0.16 5.49 32.68
N ASN A 425 0.51 4.45 31.94
CA ASN A 425 1.48 3.43 32.34
C ASN A 425 2.90 3.67 31.80
N GLY A 426 3.17 4.87 31.33
CA GLY A 426 4.45 5.21 30.72
C GLY A 426 4.51 4.88 29.24
N PRO A 427 5.61 5.24 28.59
CA PRO A 427 5.75 5.10 27.15
C PRO A 427 5.75 3.62 26.75
N ILE A 428 4.86 3.28 25.81
CA ILE A 428 4.83 1.98 25.16
C ILE A 428 5.51 2.16 23.79
N VAL A 429 6.59 1.48 23.55
CA VAL A 429 7.19 1.40 22.22
C VAL A 429 6.42 0.36 21.42
N THR A 430 5.74 0.82 20.41
CA THR A 430 5.11 -0.03 19.40
C THR A 430 5.97 0.05 18.14
N TRP A 431 7.15 -0.57 18.18
CA TRP A 431 8.12 -0.50 17.08
C TRP A 431 7.52 -0.80 15.70
N PRO A 432 6.51 -1.69 15.55
CA PRO A 432 5.88 -1.89 14.26
C PRO A 432 5.14 -0.66 13.74
N HIS A 433 4.77 0.26 14.62
CA HIS A 433 3.93 1.41 14.30
C HIS A 433 4.67 2.75 14.46
N ASP A 434 5.97 2.71 14.74
CA ASP A 434 6.76 3.92 14.91
C ASP A 434 7.11 4.56 13.57
N GLY A 435 6.50 5.70 13.28
CA GLY A 435 6.74 6.49 12.09
C GLY A 435 8.04 7.32 12.12
N ASN A 436 8.78 7.35 13.23
CA ASN A 436 10.01 8.14 13.34
C ASN A 436 11.19 7.52 12.60
N TYR A 437 11.20 6.20 12.40
CA TYR A 437 12.34 5.46 11.90
C TYR A 437 12.00 4.70 10.63
N TYR A 438 13.00 4.54 9.75
CA TYR A 438 12.90 3.66 8.59
C TYR A 438 12.90 2.21 9.02
N GLN A 439 12.13 1.38 8.33
CA GLN A 439 12.03 -0.05 8.55
C GLN A 439 12.31 -0.81 7.26
N PHE A 440 13.05 -1.92 7.37
CA PHE A 440 13.44 -2.74 6.21
C PHE A 440 13.02 -4.17 6.45
N TRP A 441 11.97 -4.62 5.80
CA TRP A 441 11.39 -5.94 5.99
C TRP A 441 11.56 -6.84 4.78
N THR A 442 11.74 -8.13 5.03
CA THR A 442 11.79 -9.18 4.02
C THR A 442 11.08 -10.44 4.50
N GLU A 443 10.64 -11.24 3.55
CA GLU A 443 10.23 -12.62 3.83
C GLU A 443 11.46 -13.51 3.85
N GLY A 444 11.57 -14.35 4.89
CA GLY A 444 12.58 -15.36 5.01
C GLY A 444 12.08 -16.71 4.47
N THR A 445 13.01 -17.65 4.38
CA THR A 445 12.69 -19.05 4.01
C THR A 445 12.31 -19.88 5.24
N PRO A 446 11.56 -20.98 5.08
CA PRO A 446 11.18 -21.83 6.22
C PRO A 446 12.36 -22.44 6.98
N ASP A 447 13.56 -22.50 6.42
CA ASP A 447 14.80 -22.89 7.09
C ASP A 447 15.50 -21.72 7.81
N GLY A 448 14.85 -20.56 7.86
CA GLY A 448 15.28 -19.39 8.61
C GLY A 448 16.21 -18.43 7.88
N ARG A 449 16.59 -18.67 6.63
CA ARG A 449 17.47 -17.76 5.87
C ARG A 449 16.72 -16.51 5.44
N PHE A 450 17.42 -15.38 5.47
CA PHE A 450 16.88 -14.10 5.02
C PHE A 450 17.94 -13.22 4.35
N THR A 451 17.46 -12.30 3.52
CA THR A 451 18.27 -11.24 2.89
C THR A 451 17.46 -9.96 2.88
N ILE A 452 17.95 -8.93 3.58
CA ILE A 452 17.37 -7.58 3.60
C ILE A 452 18.26 -6.71 2.73
N SER A 453 17.75 -6.31 1.58
CA SER A 453 18.49 -5.50 0.59
C SER A 453 18.20 -4.01 0.75
N ASN A 454 19.10 -3.18 0.22
CA ASN A 454 18.96 -1.72 0.15
C ASN A 454 18.74 -1.04 1.51
N VAL A 455 19.35 -1.57 2.57
CA VAL A 455 19.28 -1.01 3.92
C VAL A 455 20.09 0.28 3.99
N ARG A 456 19.53 1.35 4.54
CA ARG A 456 20.27 2.59 4.86
C ARG A 456 21.33 2.32 5.91
N PRO A 457 22.49 3.00 5.88
CA PRO A 457 23.46 2.92 6.98
C PRO A 457 22.84 3.38 8.30
N GLY A 458 23.17 2.70 9.39
CA GLY A 458 22.64 3.01 10.70
C GLY A 458 22.79 1.87 11.69
N THR A 459 22.22 2.03 12.88
CA THR A 459 22.13 0.98 13.89
C THR A 459 20.68 0.59 14.09
N TYR A 460 20.42 -0.70 14.13
CA TYR A 460 19.07 -1.25 14.10
C TYR A 460 18.89 -2.34 15.15
N THR A 461 17.63 -2.67 15.41
CA THR A 461 17.22 -3.92 16.04
C THR A 461 16.68 -4.85 14.98
N LEU A 462 17.21 -6.07 14.92
CA LEU A 462 16.68 -7.14 14.09
C LEU A 462 15.48 -7.76 14.79
N HIS A 463 14.31 -7.68 14.17
CA HIS A 463 13.09 -8.32 14.62
C HIS A 463 12.71 -9.47 13.68
N ALA A 464 12.05 -10.48 14.21
CA ALA A 464 11.44 -11.52 13.39
C ALA A 464 10.24 -12.16 14.08
N PHE A 465 9.30 -12.61 13.28
CA PHE A 465 8.19 -13.45 13.70
C PHE A 465 7.88 -14.48 12.60
N ALA A 466 7.31 -15.61 13.01
CA ALA A 466 6.94 -16.69 12.11
C ALA A 466 5.67 -17.38 12.60
N ASN A 467 4.89 -17.91 11.68
CA ASN A 467 3.65 -18.61 12.03
C ASN A 467 3.94 -19.88 12.87
N GLY A 468 3.19 -20.05 13.94
CA GLY A 468 3.35 -21.16 14.87
C GLY A 468 4.50 -21.03 15.87
N VAL A 469 5.27 -19.95 15.82
CA VAL A 469 6.33 -19.65 16.79
C VAL A 469 5.79 -18.65 17.81
N LEU A 470 5.95 -18.96 19.08
CA LEU A 470 5.46 -18.12 20.16
C LEU A 470 6.34 -16.89 20.33
N GLY A 471 5.70 -15.73 20.36
CA GLY A 471 6.37 -14.45 20.57
C GLY A 471 7.17 -13.96 19.35
N GLU A 472 8.02 -13.03 19.60
CA GLU A 472 8.84 -12.30 18.62
C GLU A 472 10.32 -12.50 18.92
N PHE A 473 11.15 -12.52 17.88
CA PHE A 473 12.60 -12.44 18.01
C PHE A 473 13.04 -10.97 17.98
N ALA A 474 13.95 -10.60 18.85
CA ALA A 474 14.60 -9.30 18.84
C ALA A 474 16.10 -9.41 19.15
N LYS A 475 16.93 -8.71 18.36
CA LYS A 475 18.37 -8.58 18.59
C LYS A 475 18.80 -7.15 18.27
N ALA A 476 19.17 -6.40 19.30
CA ALA A 476 19.64 -5.02 19.18
C ALA A 476 21.07 -4.91 18.61
N ASP A 477 21.49 -3.67 18.37
CA ASP A 477 22.87 -3.27 18.03
C ASP A 477 23.39 -3.87 16.70
N ILE A 478 22.51 -4.02 15.71
CA ILE A 478 22.91 -4.39 14.35
C ILE A 478 23.41 -3.13 13.63
N THR A 479 24.71 -3.00 13.51
CA THR A 479 25.33 -1.88 12.78
C THR A 479 25.43 -2.19 11.29
N VAL A 480 24.91 -1.30 10.47
CA VAL A 480 24.87 -1.39 9.00
C VAL A 480 25.74 -0.27 8.42
N GLU A 481 26.77 -0.65 7.67
CA GLU A 481 27.68 0.28 7.01
C GLU A 481 27.36 0.43 5.53
N ALA A 482 27.56 1.64 5.00
CA ALA A 482 27.30 1.96 3.59
C ALA A 482 28.04 1.03 2.62
N GLY A 483 27.36 0.56 1.59
CA GLY A 483 27.93 -0.25 0.52
C GLY A 483 28.40 -1.66 0.93
N LYS A 484 28.10 -2.12 2.15
CA LYS A 484 28.56 -3.41 2.66
C LYS A 484 27.49 -4.50 2.52
N THR A 485 27.99 -5.75 2.47
CA THR A 485 27.18 -6.92 2.78
C THR A 485 27.58 -7.39 4.19
N ILE A 486 26.59 -7.46 5.08
CA ILE A 486 26.76 -7.82 6.48
C ILE A 486 26.10 -9.18 6.67
N ASP A 487 26.91 -10.21 6.94
CA ASP A 487 26.42 -11.54 7.25
C ASP A 487 26.38 -11.74 8.77
N LEU A 488 25.19 -11.87 9.32
CA LEU A 488 24.95 -12.11 10.74
C LEU A 488 25.16 -13.58 11.13
N GLY A 489 25.40 -14.45 10.15
CA GLY A 489 25.59 -15.87 10.37
C GLY A 489 24.32 -16.56 10.89
N LYS A 490 24.53 -17.62 11.69
CA LYS A 490 23.42 -18.32 12.37
C LYS A 490 23.10 -17.65 13.70
N ILE A 491 21.83 -17.33 13.88
CA ILE A 491 21.30 -16.67 15.07
C ILE A 491 20.25 -17.58 15.70
N THR A 492 20.44 -17.94 16.97
CA THR A 492 19.48 -18.78 17.68
C THR A 492 18.28 -17.97 18.14
N TRP A 493 17.07 -18.44 17.83
CA TRP A 493 15.82 -17.93 18.35
C TRP A 493 15.25 -18.88 19.39
N GLN A 494 15.25 -18.42 20.64
CA GLN A 494 14.68 -19.16 21.77
C GLN A 494 13.41 -18.44 22.26
N PRO A 495 12.23 -18.91 21.88
CA PRO A 495 10.97 -18.39 22.42
C PRO A 495 10.90 -18.53 23.93
N VAL A 496 10.37 -17.50 24.59
CA VAL A 496 10.21 -17.56 26.05
C VAL A 496 9.11 -18.55 26.42
N ARG A 497 9.46 -19.55 27.23
CA ARG A 497 8.52 -20.55 27.76
C ARG A 497 8.43 -20.44 29.27
N TYR A 498 7.21 -20.20 29.79
CA TYR A 498 6.95 -20.11 31.23
C TYR A 498 6.58 -21.45 31.85
N GLY A 499 6.74 -22.54 31.14
CA GLY A 499 6.45 -23.89 31.55
C GLY A 499 6.04 -24.79 30.40
N LYS A 500 5.59 -26.01 30.71
CA LYS A 500 5.05 -26.94 29.72
C LYS A 500 3.74 -26.41 29.17
N GLN A 501 3.64 -26.29 27.86
CA GLN A 501 2.37 -26.00 27.19
C GLN A 501 1.41 -27.17 27.36
N ILE A 502 0.21 -26.87 27.81
CA ILE A 502 -0.79 -27.88 28.11
C ILE A 502 -1.79 -27.98 26.95
N TRP A 503 -2.16 -26.85 26.36
CA TRP A 503 -3.10 -26.73 25.26
C TRP A 503 -2.94 -25.36 24.57
N ASP A 504 -3.49 -25.23 23.39
CA ASP A 504 -3.50 -23.99 22.60
C ASP A 504 -4.93 -23.47 22.42
N ILE A 505 -5.09 -22.15 22.47
CA ILE A 505 -6.25 -21.47 21.90
C ILE A 505 -5.73 -20.66 20.71
N GLY A 506 -6.07 -21.10 19.50
CA GLY A 506 -5.61 -20.48 18.28
C GLY A 506 -4.18 -20.87 17.89
N TYR A 507 -3.64 -20.12 16.97
CA TYR A 507 -2.34 -20.35 16.33
C TYR A 507 -1.57 -19.03 16.28
N PRO A 508 -0.34 -18.95 16.84
CA PRO A 508 0.44 -17.72 16.82
C PRO A 508 0.70 -17.26 15.39
N VAL A 509 0.31 -16.05 15.08
CA VAL A 509 0.56 -15.38 13.80
C VAL A 509 1.07 -13.98 14.10
N GLY A 510 2.27 -13.66 13.65
CA GLY A 510 2.89 -12.35 13.86
C GLY A 510 2.59 -11.32 12.78
N SER A 511 1.84 -11.68 11.73
CA SER A 511 1.42 -10.76 10.67
C SER A 511 -0.08 -10.51 10.70
N GLY A 512 -0.54 -9.41 10.11
CA GLY A 512 -1.96 -9.08 9.98
C GLY A 512 -2.75 -9.93 8.97
N GLU A 513 -2.09 -10.83 8.23
CA GLU A 513 -2.71 -11.58 7.11
C GLU A 513 -3.98 -12.37 7.47
N LYS A 514 -4.11 -12.79 8.71
CA LYS A 514 -5.26 -13.58 9.15
C LYS A 514 -6.52 -12.75 9.46
N PHE A 515 -6.40 -11.45 9.38
CA PHE A 515 -7.53 -10.52 9.59
C PHE A 515 -8.09 -9.96 8.26
N LEU A 516 -7.56 -10.41 7.13
CA LEU A 516 -7.99 -10.02 5.79
C LEU A 516 -8.98 -11.03 5.21
#